data_b303cc2167c66d84cbb679e368405d2b
#
_entry.id   b303cc2167c66d84cbb679e368405d2b
#
_cell.length_a   1.000
_cell.length_b   1.000
_cell.length_c   1.000
_cell.angle_alpha   90.00
_cell.angle_beta   90.00
_cell.angle_gamma   90.00
#
_symmetry.space_group_name_H-M   'P 1'
#
loop_
_entity.id
_entity.type
_entity.pdbx_description
1 polymer ?
#
loop_
_entity_poly.entity_id
_entity_poly.type
_entity_poly.pdbx_seq_one_letter_code
_entity_poly.pdbx_strand_id
1 'polypeptide(L)'
;SVVLEHRVPSFQRVSFPQHCPVCQSAVEREEGEAALRCMGGLVCAAQQKAAIKHFASRRALNVEGLGDKLVEQLVDEGLVGNVAELYTLSKAHLLELDRMGEKSADNLLAALQDSKLTTLPRFIFALGIREVGEATALSLARHFGSWPVLSAASEQQLLEVDDVGPIVADHLRQFFDSLSSLEMVRLLCDAGVSWPDIECLPQQNQPLLGQTWVVTGKLETLGRDDAKAHLQALGAKVAGTVSMKTTCVVAGPGAGSKLAKAEA
;
A
#
# COMPACT_ATOMS: atom_id res chain seq x y z
N SER A 1 28.74 8.66 1.62
CA SER A 1 29.62 9.75 1.16
C SER A 1 30.58 9.22 0.12
N VAL A 2 30.84 10.00 -0.93
CA VAL A 2 31.80 9.65 -1.98
C VAL A 2 33.20 10.00 -1.47
N VAL A 3 34.10 9.00 -1.41
CA VAL A 3 35.51 9.23 -1.04
C VAL A 3 36.25 9.71 -2.29
N LEU A 4 36.42 11.01 -2.38
CA LEU A 4 37.02 11.68 -3.56
C LEU A 4 38.45 11.22 -3.84
N GLU A 5 39.20 10.84 -2.80
CA GLU A 5 40.60 10.36 -2.87
C GLU A 5 40.74 9.03 -3.64
N HIS A 6 39.68 8.23 -3.69
CA HIS A 6 39.64 6.96 -4.42
C HIS A 6 39.08 7.10 -5.84
N ARG A 7 38.78 8.34 -6.29
CA ARG A 7 38.17 8.58 -7.60
C ARG A 7 39.24 8.55 -8.69
N VAL A 8 39.19 7.53 -9.54
CA VAL A 8 40.12 7.44 -10.70
C VAL A 8 39.74 8.48 -11.74
N PRO A 9 40.71 9.18 -12.38
CA PRO A 9 40.44 10.23 -13.39
C PRO A 9 39.61 9.76 -14.60
N SER A 10 39.54 8.45 -14.84
CA SER A 10 38.87 7.83 -16.00
C SER A 10 37.39 7.50 -15.80
N PHE A 11 36.76 7.91 -14.68
CA PHE A 11 35.34 7.66 -14.50
C PHE A 11 34.48 8.43 -15.53
N GLN A 12 33.77 7.67 -16.36
CA GLN A 12 32.73 8.24 -17.20
C GLN A 12 31.51 8.63 -16.34
N ARG A 13 30.97 9.80 -16.58
CA ARG A 13 29.69 10.20 -15.96
C ARG A 13 28.59 9.29 -16.46
N VAL A 14 27.84 8.69 -15.54
CA VAL A 14 26.65 7.94 -15.89
C VAL A 14 25.61 8.93 -16.43
N SER A 15 25.17 8.75 -17.68
CA SER A 15 24.02 9.45 -18.22
C SER A 15 22.78 8.62 -17.97
N PHE A 16 21.79 9.21 -17.34
CA PHE A 16 20.50 8.55 -17.16
C PHE A 16 19.67 8.63 -18.45
N PRO A 17 18.85 7.60 -18.75
CA PRO A 17 18.00 7.61 -19.92
C PRO A 17 16.94 8.74 -19.81
N GLN A 18 16.66 9.41 -20.91
CA GLN A 18 15.58 10.40 -21.03
C GLN A 18 14.23 9.73 -21.34
N HIS A 19 14.26 8.52 -21.85
CA HIS A 19 13.08 7.72 -22.16
C HIS A 19 13.15 6.37 -21.46
N CYS A 20 11.99 5.87 -21.08
CA CYS A 20 11.87 4.57 -20.44
C CYS A 20 12.33 3.44 -21.38
N PRO A 21 13.23 2.53 -20.98
CA PRO A 21 13.70 1.45 -21.84
C PRO A 21 12.59 0.42 -22.15
N VAL A 22 11.48 0.41 -21.40
CA VAL A 22 10.38 -0.53 -21.60
C VAL A 22 9.29 0.04 -22.51
N CYS A 23 8.82 1.25 -22.26
CA CYS A 23 7.65 1.83 -22.95
C CYS A 23 7.97 3.08 -23.78
N GLN A 24 9.21 3.55 -23.78
CA GLN A 24 9.69 4.75 -24.48
C GLN A 24 9.02 6.09 -24.02
N SER A 25 8.19 6.07 -22.98
CA SER A 25 7.66 7.29 -22.39
C SER A 25 8.77 8.12 -21.76
N ALA A 26 8.53 9.43 -21.61
CA ALA A 26 9.47 10.33 -20.92
C ALA A 26 9.83 9.83 -19.53
N VAL A 27 11.05 10.12 -19.12
CA VAL A 27 11.54 9.86 -17.75
C VAL A 27 11.82 11.21 -17.12
N GLU A 28 11.12 11.49 -16.05
CA GLU A 28 11.18 12.78 -15.34
C GLU A 28 11.62 12.60 -13.89
N ARG A 29 12.13 13.69 -13.35
CA ARG A 29 12.48 13.79 -11.93
C ARG A 29 11.60 14.87 -11.31
N GLU A 30 10.83 14.50 -10.31
CA GLU A 30 10.07 15.46 -9.54
C GLU A 30 11.00 16.33 -8.70
N GLU A 31 10.62 17.58 -8.49
CA GLU A 31 11.40 18.53 -7.71
C GLU A 31 11.57 18.03 -6.28
N GLY A 32 12.82 18.00 -5.81
CA GLY A 32 13.16 17.46 -4.48
C GLY A 32 13.39 15.94 -4.41
N GLU A 33 13.13 15.17 -5.50
CA GLU A 33 13.40 13.74 -5.53
C GLU A 33 14.73 13.38 -6.16
N ALA A 34 15.36 12.33 -5.65
CA ALA A 34 16.58 11.76 -6.22
C ALA A 34 16.30 10.82 -7.40
N ALA A 35 15.13 10.19 -7.43
CA ALA A 35 14.78 9.16 -8.40
C ALA A 35 14.24 9.74 -9.71
N LEU A 36 14.66 9.14 -10.83
CA LEU A 36 14.07 9.35 -12.14
C LEU A 36 12.94 8.34 -12.35
N ARG A 37 11.79 8.79 -12.85
CA ARG A 37 10.60 7.95 -13.01
C ARG A 37 10.05 7.98 -14.42
N CYS A 38 9.60 6.85 -14.89
CA CYS A 38 8.87 6.75 -16.15
C CYS A 38 7.46 7.32 -16.00
N MET A 39 7.09 8.24 -16.89
CA MET A 39 5.78 8.89 -16.92
C MET A 39 4.71 8.07 -17.67
N GLY A 40 5.05 6.85 -18.12
CA GLY A 40 4.16 6.01 -18.93
C GLY A 40 2.94 5.44 -18.18
N GLY A 41 2.92 5.45 -16.84
CA GLY A 41 1.79 4.95 -16.07
C GLY A 41 1.35 3.55 -16.52
N LEU A 42 0.06 3.37 -16.76
CA LEU A 42 -0.54 2.10 -17.18
C LEU A 42 -0.14 1.67 -18.62
N VAL A 43 0.55 2.51 -19.40
CA VAL A 43 1.10 2.11 -20.70
C VAL A 43 2.43 1.34 -20.53
N CYS A 44 3.10 1.49 -19.41
CA CYS A 44 4.37 0.86 -19.14
C CYS A 44 4.17 -0.54 -18.52
N ALA A 45 4.53 -1.60 -19.25
CA ALA A 45 4.43 -2.98 -18.77
C ALA A 45 5.17 -3.21 -17.44
N ALA A 46 6.31 -2.54 -17.21
CA ALA A 46 7.02 -2.64 -15.95
C ALA A 46 6.21 -2.04 -14.78
N GLN A 47 5.50 -0.92 -14.99
CA GLN A 47 4.63 -0.32 -13.98
C GLN A 47 3.36 -1.14 -13.76
N GLN A 48 2.76 -1.68 -14.84
CA GLN A 48 1.63 -2.63 -14.73
C GLN A 48 2.00 -3.82 -13.85
N LYS A 49 3.13 -4.49 -14.14
CA LYS A 49 3.64 -5.62 -13.36
C LYS A 49 3.86 -5.24 -11.90
N ALA A 50 4.47 -4.09 -11.63
CA ALA A 50 4.71 -3.61 -10.27
C ALA A 50 3.40 -3.32 -9.52
N ALA A 51 2.43 -2.67 -10.17
CA ALA A 51 1.11 -2.38 -9.59
C ALA A 51 0.34 -3.66 -9.26
N ILE A 52 0.33 -4.64 -10.16
CA ILE A 52 -0.34 -5.93 -9.96
C ILE A 52 0.32 -6.72 -8.81
N LYS A 53 1.67 -6.77 -8.76
CA LYS A 53 2.41 -7.41 -7.66
C LYS A 53 2.10 -6.75 -6.32
N HIS A 54 2.06 -5.41 -6.29
CA HIS A 54 1.69 -4.68 -5.08
C HIS A 54 0.27 -5.00 -4.63
N PHE A 55 -0.70 -4.89 -5.54
CA PHE A 55 -2.12 -5.17 -5.29
C PHE A 55 -2.36 -6.58 -4.76
N ALA A 56 -1.68 -7.58 -5.32
CA ALA A 56 -1.80 -8.98 -4.93
C ALA A 56 -1.03 -9.33 -3.65
N SER A 57 -0.16 -8.44 -3.16
CA SER A 57 0.70 -8.71 -2.02
C SER A 57 -0.08 -9.04 -0.74
N ARG A 58 0.56 -9.77 0.19
CA ARG A 58 -0.03 -10.19 1.48
C ARG A 58 -0.58 -9.03 2.30
N ARG A 59 0.02 -7.86 2.20
CA ARG A 59 -0.39 -6.64 2.93
C ARG A 59 -1.53 -5.89 2.26
N ALA A 60 -1.69 -6.08 0.95
CA ALA A 60 -2.78 -5.55 0.14
C ALA A 60 -3.95 -6.56 0.09
N LEU A 61 -4.36 -7.05 -1.08
CA LEU A 61 -5.52 -7.96 -1.18
C LEU A 61 -5.18 -9.44 -0.99
N ASN A 62 -3.90 -9.80 -0.79
CA ASN A 62 -3.45 -11.15 -0.47
C ASN A 62 -3.92 -12.21 -1.47
N VAL A 63 -3.69 -12.01 -2.75
CA VAL A 63 -4.04 -12.99 -3.79
C VAL A 63 -2.99 -14.09 -3.80
N GLU A 64 -3.27 -15.21 -3.12
CA GLU A 64 -2.37 -16.34 -3.08
C GLU A 64 -2.22 -17.00 -4.46
N GLY A 65 -1.02 -17.44 -4.77
CA GLY A 65 -0.71 -18.06 -6.07
C GLY A 65 -0.36 -17.08 -7.19
N LEU A 66 -0.60 -15.77 -7.02
CA LEU A 66 -0.21 -14.74 -8.00
C LEU A 66 1.23 -14.25 -7.72
N GLY A 67 2.20 -15.11 -8.01
CA GLY A 67 3.62 -14.80 -7.86
C GLY A 67 4.20 -14.02 -9.03
N ASP A 68 5.44 -13.54 -8.87
CA ASP A 68 6.14 -12.66 -9.83
C ASP A 68 6.15 -13.18 -11.26
N LYS A 69 6.46 -14.47 -11.46
CA LYS A 69 6.52 -15.09 -12.80
C LYS A 69 5.16 -15.15 -13.48
N LEU A 70 4.10 -15.38 -12.70
CA LEU A 70 2.76 -15.43 -13.25
C LEU A 70 2.28 -14.02 -13.62
N VAL A 71 2.57 -13.01 -12.81
CA VAL A 71 2.28 -11.62 -13.17
C VAL A 71 3.02 -11.21 -14.45
N GLU A 72 4.27 -11.63 -14.61
CA GLU A 72 5.04 -11.38 -15.83
C GLU A 72 4.36 -11.99 -17.05
N GLN A 73 3.95 -13.26 -16.99
CA GLN A 73 3.24 -13.92 -18.10
C GLN A 73 1.91 -13.22 -18.41
N LEU A 74 1.08 -12.95 -17.39
CA LEU A 74 -0.24 -12.32 -17.59
C LEU A 74 -0.14 -10.97 -18.29
N VAL A 75 0.88 -10.17 -17.95
CA VAL A 75 1.08 -8.87 -18.58
C VAL A 75 1.72 -9.01 -19.96
N ASP A 76 2.71 -9.89 -20.12
CA ASP A 76 3.42 -10.07 -21.40
C ASP A 76 2.53 -10.70 -22.48
N GLU A 77 1.60 -11.58 -22.10
CA GLU A 77 0.58 -12.17 -22.98
C GLU A 77 -0.62 -11.22 -23.22
N GLY A 78 -0.64 -10.05 -22.57
CA GLY A 78 -1.72 -9.05 -22.71
C GLY A 78 -3.05 -9.47 -22.08
N LEU A 79 -3.04 -10.46 -21.18
CA LEU A 79 -4.25 -10.93 -20.48
C LEU A 79 -4.67 -9.99 -19.37
N VAL A 80 -3.73 -9.24 -18.80
CA VAL A 80 -3.96 -8.29 -17.69
C VAL A 80 -3.09 -7.06 -17.90
N GLY A 81 -3.71 -5.90 -18.08
CA GLY A 81 -3.04 -4.59 -18.19
C GLY A 81 -3.22 -3.71 -16.94
N ASN A 82 -4.16 -4.06 -16.05
CA ASN A 82 -4.41 -3.35 -14.80
C ASN A 82 -4.97 -4.30 -13.72
N VAL A 83 -5.04 -3.83 -12.48
CA VAL A 83 -5.45 -4.67 -11.35
C VAL A 83 -6.91 -5.12 -11.41
N ALA A 84 -7.81 -4.39 -12.07
CA ALA A 84 -9.22 -4.77 -12.19
C ALA A 84 -9.41 -5.95 -13.14
N GLU A 85 -8.57 -6.06 -14.17
CA GLU A 85 -8.61 -7.16 -15.14
C GLU A 85 -8.22 -8.52 -14.55
N LEU A 86 -7.59 -8.56 -13.38
CA LEU A 86 -7.37 -9.82 -12.64
C LEU A 86 -8.69 -10.56 -12.37
N TYR A 87 -9.77 -9.83 -12.15
CA TYR A 87 -11.07 -10.41 -11.84
C TYR A 87 -11.89 -10.84 -13.07
N THR A 88 -11.37 -10.58 -14.28
CA THR A 88 -11.94 -11.05 -15.56
C THR A 88 -11.28 -12.35 -16.05
N LEU A 89 -10.22 -12.81 -15.37
CA LEU A 89 -9.54 -14.03 -15.72
C LEU A 89 -10.45 -15.25 -15.62
N SER A 90 -10.42 -16.09 -16.67
CA SER A 90 -11.09 -17.38 -16.70
C SER A 90 -10.10 -18.54 -16.56
N LYS A 91 -10.60 -19.72 -16.19
CA LYS A 91 -9.78 -20.94 -16.17
C LYS A 91 -9.14 -21.22 -17.53
N ALA A 92 -9.87 -20.96 -18.62
CA ALA A 92 -9.35 -21.15 -19.98
C ALA A 92 -8.13 -20.25 -20.24
N HIS A 93 -8.21 -18.95 -19.89
CA HIS A 93 -7.07 -18.03 -20.02
C HIS A 93 -5.84 -18.51 -19.24
N LEU A 94 -6.05 -19.04 -18.01
CA LEU A 94 -4.96 -19.48 -17.14
C LEU A 94 -4.29 -20.76 -17.68
N LEU A 95 -5.07 -21.70 -18.24
CA LEU A 95 -4.54 -22.94 -18.77
C LEU A 95 -3.69 -22.78 -20.03
N GLU A 96 -3.77 -21.64 -20.72
CA GLU A 96 -2.92 -21.29 -21.85
C GLU A 96 -1.52 -20.85 -21.42
N LEU A 97 -1.32 -20.50 -20.12
CA LEU A 97 -0.05 -20.05 -19.60
C LEU A 97 0.92 -21.20 -19.32
N ASP A 98 2.21 -20.91 -19.49
CA ASP A 98 3.28 -21.88 -19.23
C ASP A 98 3.24 -22.40 -17.79
N ARG A 99 3.28 -23.71 -17.62
CA ARG A 99 3.31 -24.42 -16.32
C ARG A 99 2.09 -24.18 -15.43
N MET A 100 0.98 -23.72 -15.99
CA MET A 100 -0.28 -23.58 -15.28
C MET A 100 -1.12 -24.85 -15.45
N GLY A 101 -1.25 -25.61 -14.36
CA GLY A 101 -2.12 -26.79 -14.33
C GLY A 101 -3.49 -26.44 -13.76
N GLU A 102 -4.48 -27.33 -13.97
CA GLU A 102 -5.87 -27.14 -13.54
C GLU A 102 -6.00 -26.76 -12.06
N LYS A 103 -5.31 -27.49 -11.17
CA LYS A 103 -5.34 -27.22 -9.72
C LYS A 103 -4.80 -25.83 -9.37
N SER A 104 -3.74 -25.39 -10.05
CA SER A 104 -3.16 -24.07 -9.82
C SER A 104 -4.09 -22.97 -10.31
N ALA A 105 -4.73 -23.17 -11.48
CA ALA A 105 -5.73 -22.26 -12.01
C ALA A 105 -6.94 -22.14 -11.09
N ASP A 106 -7.47 -23.28 -10.62
CA ASP A 106 -8.61 -23.29 -9.67
C ASP A 106 -8.25 -22.59 -8.35
N ASN A 107 -7.06 -22.83 -7.78
CA ASN A 107 -6.59 -22.18 -6.57
C ASN A 107 -6.46 -20.66 -6.75
N LEU A 108 -5.91 -20.21 -7.87
CA LEU A 108 -5.77 -18.79 -8.17
C LEU A 108 -7.14 -18.10 -8.31
N LEU A 109 -8.07 -18.73 -9.04
CA LEU A 109 -9.44 -18.19 -9.18
C LEU A 109 -10.16 -18.13 -7.83
N ALA A 110 -9.99 -19.14 -6.97
CA ALA A 110 -10.51 -19.11 -5.61
C ALA A 110 -9.88 -17.96 -4.78
N ALA A 111 -8.55 -17.80 -4.84
CA ALA A 111 -7.87 -16.70 -4.15
C ALA A 111 -8.31 -15.31 -4.64
N LEU A 112 -8.58 -15.16 -5.94
CA LEU A 112 -9.16 -13.93 -6.49
C LEU A 112 -10.59 -13.69 -5.97
N GLN A 113 -11.41 -14.73 -5.83
CA GLN A 113 -12.74 -14.56 -5.23
C GLN A 113 -12.65 -14.19 -3.75
N ASP A 114 -11.79 -14.83 -2.98
CA ASP A 114 -11.60 -14.54 -1.56
C ASP A 114 -11.06 -13.12 -1.33
N SER A 115 -10.21 -12.62 -2.23
CA SER A 115 -9.64 -11.27 -2.16
C SER A 115 -10.65 -10.14 -2.36
N LYS A 116 -11.86 -10.45 -2.86
CA LYS A 116 -12.93 -9.45 -3.05
C LYS A 116 -13.46 -8.89 -1.73
N LEU A 117 -13.40 -9.68 -0.66
CA LEU A 117 -13.79 -9.22 0.68
C LEU A 117 -12.55 -8.72 1.42
N THR A 118 -12.45 -7.42 1.58
CA THR A 118 -11.29 -6.77 2.18
C THR A 118 -11.70 -5.76 3.26
N THR A 119 -10.79 -4.88 3.66
CA THR A 119 -11.07 -3.73 4.52
C THR A 119 -10.69 -2.44 3.80
N LEU A 120 -11.35 -1.33 4.12
CA LEU A 120 -11.06 -0.03 3.50
C LEU A 120 -9.57 0.35 3.58
N PRO A 121 -8.84 0.20 4.72
CA PRO A 121 -7.41 0.48 4.77
C PRO A 121 -6.59 -0.38 3.80
N ARG A 122 -6.89 -1.68 3.72
CA ARG A 122 -6.17 -2.59 2.80
C ARG A 122 -6.46 -2.25 1.35
N PHE A 123 -7.70 -1.88 1.03
CA PHE A 123 -8.06 -1.43 -0.30
C PHE A 123 -7.31 -0.16 -0.70
N ILE A 124 -7.31 0.88 0.17
CA ILE A 124 -6.55 2.13 -0.08
C ILE A 124 -5.06 1.82 -0.31
N PHE A 125 -4.45 0.98 0.53
CA PHE A 125 -3.06 0.56 0.37
C PHE A 125 -2.84 -0.19 -0.94
N ALA A 126 -3.76 -1.09 -1.31
CA ALA A 126 -3.67 -1.90 -2.53
C ALA A 126 -3.71 -1.08 -3.83
N LEU A 127 -4.34 0.10 -3.81
CA LEU A 127 -4.34 1.02 -4.96
C LEU A 127 -2.94 1.53 -5.34
N GLY A 128 -1.95 1.39 -4.44
CA GLY A 128 -0.57 1.77 -4.71
C GLY A 128 -0.37 3.26 -4.91
N ILE A 129 -1.22 4.09 -4.30
CA ILE A 129 -1.07 5.55 -4.33
C ILE A 129 0.29 5.91 -3.73
N ARG A 130 1.01 6.77 -4.41
CA ARG A 130 2.38 7.11 -4.06
C ARG A 130 2.45 7.72 -2.65
N GLU A 131 3.47 7.35 -1.88
CA GLU A 131 3.69 7.74 -0.47
C GLU A 131 2.56 7.31 0.49
N VAL A 132 1.55 6.57 0.03
CA VAL A 132 0.49 6.01 0.89
C VAL A 132 0.87 4.60 1.32
N GLY A 133 1.46 4.50 2.51
CA GLY A 133 1.77 3.23 3.17
C GLY A 133 0.59 2.66 3.96
N GLU A 134 0.77 1.48 4.57
CA GLU A 134 -0.27 0.83 5.40
C GLU A 134 -0.77 1.72 6.56
N ALA A 135 0.16 2.45 7.22
CA ALA A 135 -0.19 3.35 8.32
C ALA A 135 -1.04 4.52 7.83
N THR A 136 -0.61 5.17 6.74
CA THR A 136 -1.33 6.29 6.12
C THR A 136 -2.70 5.84 5.60
N ALA A 137 -2.79 4.69 4.95
CA ALA A 137 -4.05 4.12 4.49
C ALA A 137 -5.03 3.86 5.65
N LEU A 138 -4.52 3.41 6.80
CA LEU A 138 -5.32 3.22 8.00
C LEU A 138 -5.81 4.55 8.58
N SER A 139 -4.94 5.58 8.64
CA SER A 139 -5.31 6.92 9.11
C SER A 139 -6.38 7.54 8.22
N LEU A 140 -6.23 7.46 6.89
CA LEU A 140 -7.20 7.91 5.90
C LEU A 140 -8.55 7.20 6.07
N ALA A 141 -8.55 5.88 6.15
CA ALA A 141 -9.76 5.09 6.30
C ALA A 141 -10.53 5.41 7.59
N ARG A 142 -9.82 5.66 8.69
CA ARG A 142 -10.42 6.02 9.97
C ARG A 142 -10.98 7.43 9.97
N HIS A 143 -10.28 8.37 9.34
CA HIS A 143 -10.69 9.77 9.30
C HIS A 143 -11.95 9.96 8.46
N PHE A 144 -11.98 9.35 7.27
CA PHE A 144 -13.07 9.54 6.31
C PHE A 144 -14.19 8.47 6.41
N GLY A 145 -13.93 7.31 7.01
CA GLY A 145 -14.90 6.23 7.24
C GLY A 145 -15.29 5.45 6.00
N SER A 146 -15.41 6.08 4.85
CA SER A 146 -15.84 5.46 3.60
C SER A 146 -15.06 5.97 2.39
N TRP A 147 -15.01 5.16 1.35
CA TRP A 147 -14.36 5.53 0.09
C TRP A 147 -14.96 6.76 -0.59
N PRO A 148 -16.30 6.91 -0.71
CA PRO A 148 -16.88 8.09 -1.34
C PRO A 148 -16.50 9.41 -0.65
N VAL A 149 -16.43 9.41 0.68
CA VAL A 149 -16.02 10.59 1.47
C VAL A 149 -14.54 10.90 1.25
N LEU A 150 -13.67 9.87 1.28
CA LEU A 150 -12.24 10.03 1.04
C LEU A 150 -11.96 10.55 -0.38
N SER A 151 -12.56 9.95 -1.40
CA SER A 151 -12.29 10.33 -2.79
C SER A 151 -12.79 11.74 -3.15
N ALA A 152 -13.78 12.26 -2.42
CA ALA A 152 -14.31 13.61 -2.58
C ALA A 152 -13.57 14.65 -1.68
N ALA A 153 -12.65 14.22 -0.83
CA ALA A 153 -11.99 15.11 0.13
C ALA A 153 -11.12 16.16 -0.58
N SER A 154 -11.19 17.41 -0.11
CA SER A 154 -10.29 18.47 -0.55
C SER A 154 -8.88 18.27 0.00
N GLU A 155 -7.89 18.93 -0.62
CA GLU A 155 -6.50 18.92 -0.13
C GLU A 155 -6.42 19.35 1.35
N GLN A 156 -7.17 20.38 1.74
CA GLN A 156 -7.19 20.86 3.12
C GLN A 156 -7.70 19.79 4.09
N GLN A 157 -8.75 19.05 3.73
CA GLN A 157 -9.27 17.93 4.54
C GLN A 157 -8.28 16.77 4.62
N LEU A 158 -7.55 16.50 3.52
CA LEU A 158 -6.49 15.48 3.52
C LEU A 158 -5.35 15.85 4.47
N LEU A 159 -4.98 17.12 4.54
CA LEU A 159 -3.94 17.63 5.44
C LEU A 159 -4.33 17.57 6.94
N GLU A 160 -5.61 17.40 7.28
CA GLU A 160 -6.07 17.21 8.65
C GLU A 160 -5.80 15.79 9.18
N VAL A 161 -5.48 14.85 8.27
CA VAL A 161 -5.23 13.45 8.62
C VAL A 161 -3.81 13.27 9.17
N ASP A 162 -3.67 12.55 10.28
CA ASP A 162 -2.37 12.20 10.84
C ASP A 162 -1.50 11.45 9.81
N ASP A 163 -0.22 11.80 9.75
CA ASP A 163 0.78 11.24 8.82
C ASP A 163 0.54 11.60 7.32
N VAL A 164 -0.38 12.55 7.03
CA VAL A 164 -0.57 13.10 5.68
C VAL A 164 0.04 14.50 5.60
N GLY A 165 1.18 14.59 4.91
CA GLY A 165 1.81 15.87 4.57
C GLY A 165 1.42 16.37 3.19
N PRO A 166 1.90 17.59 2.78
CA PRO A 166 1.54 18.19 1.47
C PRO A 166 1.83 17.27 0.27
N ILE A 167 2.95 16.54 0.31
CA ILE A 167 3.34 15.61 -0.78
C ILE A 167 2.33 14.46 -0.89
N VAL A 168 1.92 13.88 0.25
CA VAL A 168 0.94 12.78 0.27
C VAL A 168 -0.44 13.28 -0.17
N ALA A 169 -0.86 14.47 0.30
CA ALA A 169 -2.13 15.09 -0.09
C ALA A 169 -2.18 15.37 -1.60
N ASP A 170 -1.08 15.85 -2.18
CA ASP A 170 -0.97 16.08 -3.63
C ASP A 170 -1.09 14.77 -4.43
N HIS A 171 -0.38 13.70 -4.03
CA HIS A 171 -0.50 12.40 -4.69
C HIS A 171 -1.92 11.80 -4.58
N LEU A 172 -2.59 11.98 -3.44
CA LEU A 172 -3.98 11.56 -3.27
C LEU A 172 -4.90 12.35 -4.21
N ARG A 173 -4.73 13.67 -4.30
CA ARG A 173 -5.51 14.51 -5.23
C ARG A 173 -5.26 14.12 -6.68
N GLN A 174 -4.00 13.94 -7.09
CA GLN A 174 -3.67 13.47 -8.44
C GLN A 174 -4.37 12.14 -8.76
N PHE A 175 -4.42 11.21 -7.80
CA PHE A 175 -5.12 9.94 -7.97
C PHE A 175 -6.63 10.14 -8.10
N PHE A 176 -7.25 10.96 -7.26
CA PHE A 176 -8.71 11.21 -7.27
C PHE A 176 -9.16 12.08 -8.45
N ASP A 177 -8.29 12.91 -9.00
CA ASP A 177 -8.58 13.73 -10.19
C ASP A 177 -8.33 12.95 -11.50
N SER A 178 -7.67 11.80 -11.43
CA SER A 178 -7.39 10.95 -12.58
C SER A 178 -8.61 10.10 -12.96
N LEU A 179 -9.20 10.36 -14.13
CA LEU A 179 -10.32 9.58 -14.66
C LEU A 179 -9.99 8.10 -14.79
N SER A 180 -8.77 7.74 -15.20
CA SER A 180 -8.33 6.36 -15.34
C SER A 180 -8.22 5.65 -13.98
N SER A 181 -7.80 6.35 -12.93
CA SER A 181 -7.73 5.82 -11.56
C SER A 181 -9.12 5.58 -10.99
N LEU A 182 -10.03 6.53 -11.16
CA LEU A 182 -11.42 6.37 -10.71
C LEU A 182 -12.14 5.26 -11.48
N GLU A 183 -11.92 5.15 -12.78
CA GLU A 183 -12.48 4.07 -13.59
C GLU A 183 -11.95 2.70 -13.15
N MET A 184 -10.66 2.58 -12.84
CA MET A 184 -10.08 1.36 -12.28
C MET A 184 -10.74 0.98 -10.95
N VAL A 185 -10.97 1.94 -10.05
CA VAL A 185 -11.68 1.70 -8.78
C VAL A 185 -13.13 1.26 -9.05
N ARG A 186 -13.82 1.92 -9.99
CA ARG A 186 -15.17 1.54 -10.39
C ARG A 186 -15.21 0.09 -10.88
N LEU A 187 -14.29 -0.29 -11.76
CA LEU A 187 -14.21 -1.66 -12.29
C LEU A 187 -13.92 -2.69 -11.19
N LEU A 188 -13.09 -2.36 -10.19
CA LEU A 188 -12.86 -3.21 -9.03
C LEU A 188 -14.14 -3.43 -8.22
N CYS A 189 -14.89 -2.36 -7.95
CA CYS A 189 -16.18 -2.45 -7.26
C CYS A 189 -17.21 -3.25 -8.08
N ASP A 190 -17.30 -3.02 -9.39
CA ASP A 190 -18.18 -3.76 -10.30
C ASP A 190 -17.82 -5.26 -10.37
N ALA A 191 -16.54 -5.60 -10.22
CA ALA A 191 -16.06 -6.97 -10.12
C ALA A 191 -16.42 -7.63 -8.77
N GLY A 192 -16.94 -6.86 -7.81
CA GLY A 192 -17.39 -7.33 -6.49
C GLY A 192 -16.39 -7.14 -5.37
N VAL A 193 -15.31 -6.37 -5.59
CA VAL A 193 -14.41 -5.96 -4.48
C VAL A 193 -15.17 -5.04 -3.54
N SER A 194 -15.24 -5.40 -2.27
CA SER A 194 -16.04 -4.71 -1.28
C SER A 194 -15.42 -4.73 0.11
N TRP A 195 -15.78 -3.77 0.91
CA TRP A 195 -15.35 -3.62 2.30
C TRP A 195 -16.47 -2.98 3.11
N PRO A 196 -16.55 -3.24 4.43
CA PRO A 196 -17.45 -2.52 5.31
C PRO A 196 -16.96 -1.08 5.51
N ASP A 197 -17.88 -0.12 5.57
CA ASP A 197 -17.57 1.22 6.02
C ASP A 197 -17.08 1.18 7.48
N ILE A 198 -16.15 2.07 7.81
CA ILE A 198 -15.64 2.20 9.17
C ILE A 198 -16.52 3.21 9.90
N GLU A 199 -17.13 2.78 10.99
CA GLU A 199 -17.78 3.72 11.88
C GLU A 199 -16.73 4.71 12.42
N CYS A 200 -16.80 5.97 11.96
CA CYS A 200 -15.99 7.04 12.52
C CYS A 200 -16.48 7.28 13.93
N LEU A 201 -15.77 6.73 14.92
CA LEU A 201 -16.07 7.04 16.32
C LEU A 201 -15.87 8.54 16.53
N PRO A 202 -16.87 9.25 17.07
CA PRO A 202 -16.71 10.66 17.40
C PRO A 202 -15.45 10.85 18.26
N GLN A 203 -14.72 11.95 18.08
CA GLN A 203 -13.50 12.24 18.86
C GLN A 203 -13.71 12.09 20.37
N GLN A 204 -14.94 12.29 20.85
CA GLN A 204 -15.33 12.09 22.25
C GLN A 204 -15.16 10.65 22.76
N ASN A 205 -15.09 9.64 21.88
CA ASN A 205 -14.88 8.23 22.24
C ASN A 205 -13.45 7.75 21.97
N GLN A 206 -12.50 8.67 21.76
CA GLN A 206 -11.09 8.35 21.53
C GLN A 206 -10.23 8.87 22.71
N PRO A 207 -10.28 8.22 23.88
CA PRO A 207 -9.61 8.71 25.11
C PRO A 207 -8.08 8.70 25.00
N LEU A 208 -7.52 8.03 23.99
CA LEU A 208 -6.08 7.95 23.76
C LEU A 208 -5.62 8.79 22.57
N LEU A 209 -6.47 9.67 22.04
CA LEU A 209 -6.13 10.55 20.92
C LEU A 209 -4.89 11.40 21.24
N GLY A 210 -3.95 11.46 20.30
CA GLY A 210 -2.68 12.17 20.46
C GLY A 210 -1.61 11.44 21.28
N GLN A 211 -1.91 10.27 21.85
CA GLN A 211 -0.95 9.47 22.58
C GLN A 211 -0.23 8.45 21.68
N THR A 212 1.07 8.29 21.88
CA THR A 212 1.88 7.27 21.20
C THR A 212 2.15 6.09 22.12
N TRP A 213 1.72 4.90 21.73
CA TRP A 213 1.83 3.68 22.51
C TRP A 213 2.75 2.67 21.83
N VAL A 214 3.48 1.88 22.61
CA VAL A 214 4.31 0.78 22.12
C VAL A 214 3.88 -0.51 22.79
N VAL A 215 3.63 -1.56 21.99
CA VAL A 215 3.29 -2.91 22.49
C VAL A 215 4.50 -3.82 22.30
N THR A 216 4.98 -4.45 23.38
CA THR A 216 6.16 -5.33 23.36
C THR A 216 5.96 -6.54 24.27
N GLY A 217 6.75 -7.61 24.06
CA GLY A 217 6.60 -8.86 24.82
C GLY A 217 5.43 -9.72 24.35
N LYS A 218 5.17 -10.80 25.06
CA LYS A 218 4.04 -11.72 24.84
C LYS A 218 2.93 -11.32 25.82
N LEU A 219 1.81 -10.83 25.30
CA LEU A 219 0.65 -10.51 26.15
C LEU A 219 -0.08 -11.80 26.56
N GLU A 220 -0.62 -11.84 27.78
CA GLU A 220 -1.24 -13.05 28.35
C GLU A 220 -2.66 -13.29 27.82
N THR A 221 -3.42 -12.22 27.58
CA THR A 221 -4.86 -12.28 27.27
C THR A 221 -5.21 -11.94 25.83
N LEU A 222 -4.33 -11.22 25.12
CA LEU A 222 -4.58 -10.73 23.75
C LEU A 222 -3.39 -11.03 22.85
N GLY A 223 -3.64 -11.29 21.57
CA GLY A 223 -2.62 -11.26 20.53
C GLY A 223 -2.00 -9.85 20.43
N ARG A 224 -0.72 -9.76 20.03
CA ARG A 224 -0.05 -8.45 19.89
C ARG A 224 -0.77 -7.54 18.87
N ASP A 225 -1.29 -8.12 17.80
CA ASP A 225 -1.96 -7.37 16.75
C ASP A 225 -3.38 -6.97 17.17
N ASP A 226 -4.06 -7.80 17.97
CA ASP A 226 -5.34 -7.45 18.58
C ASP A 226 -5.17 -6.30 19.59
N ALA A 227 -4.14 -6.36 20.44
CA ALA A 227 -3.84 -5.28 21.37
C ALA A 227 -3.54 -3.95 20.67
N LYS A 228 -2.81 -3.99 19.56
CA LYS A 228 -2.58 -2.80 18.72
C LYS A 228 -3.90 -2.29 18.14
N ALA A 229 -4.74 -3.17 17.60
CA ALA A 229 -6.03 -2.80 17.04
C ALA A 229 -6.92 -2.13 18.07
N HIS A 230 -6.98 -2.65 19.31
CA HIS A 230 -7.72 -2.03 20.42
C HIS A 230 -7.21 -0.64 20.80
N LEU A 231 -5.88 -0.49 20.95
CA LEU A 231 -5.28 0.82 21.26
C LEU A 231 -5.57 1.84 20.15
N GLN A 232 -5.45 1.39 18.91
CA GLN A 232 -5.75 2.23 17.76
C GLN A 232 -7.24 2.57 17.66
N ALA A 233 -8.16 1.67 18.03
CA ALA A 233 -9.60 1.96 18.06
C ALA A 233 -9.92 3.04 19.12
N LEU A 234 -9.13 3.13 20.18
CA LEU A 234 -9.23 4.16 21.22
C LEU A 234 -8.53 5.48 20.82
N GLY A 235 -7.98 5.58 19.60
CA GLY A 235 -7.33 6.80 19.09
C GLY A 235 -5.81 6.87 19.32
N ALA A 236 -5.18 5.82 19.89
CA ALA A 236 -3.73 5.82 20.11
C ALA A 236 -2.95 5.60 18.81
N LYS A 237 -1.81 6.30 18.66
CA LYS A 237 -0.78 5.97 17.67
C LYS A 237 0.09 4.83 18.20
N VAL A 238 0.10 3.67 17.50
CA VAL A 238 0.92 2.53 17.93
C VAL A 238 2.23 2.50 17.16
N ALA A 239 3.34 2.74 17.87
CA ALA A 239 4.69 2.74 17.30
C ALA A 239 5.42 1.41 17.51
N GLY A 240 6.33 1.08 16.59
CA GLY A 240 7.17 -0.12 16.68
C GLY A 240 8.38 0.02 17.61
N THR A 241 8.79 1.25 17.96
CA THR A 241 9.98 1.57 18.77
C THR A 241 9.67 2.61 19.83
N VAL A 242 10.36 2.50 20.97
CA VAL A 242 10.28 3.50 22.05
C VAL A 242 11.12 4.72 21.68
N SER A 243 10.55 5.92 21.83
CA SER A 243 11.19 7.22 21.59
C SER A 243 10.72 8.26 22.60
N MET A 244 11.29 9.44 22.57
CA MET A 244 10.87 10.59 23.41
C MET A 244 9.40 10.98 23.24
N LYS A 245 8.76 10.57 22.14
CA LYS A 245 7.34 10.80 21.85
C LYS A 245 6.43 9.68 22.38
N THR A 246 6.98 8.61 22.97
CA THR A 246 6.19 7.48 23.48
C THR A 246 5.51 7.88 24.79
N THR A 247 4.20 7.83 24.82
CA THR A 247 3.38 8.16 26.00
C THR A 247 3.27 6.98 26.95
N CYS A 248 3.12 5.75 26.39
CA CYS A 248 2.96 4.55 27.20
C CYS A 248 3.53 3.31 26.49
N VAL A 249 4.00 2.36 27.30
CA VAL A 249 4.48 1.05 26.81
C VAL A 249 3.69 -0.07 27.48
N VAL A 250 3.01 -0.89 26.68
CA VAL A 250 2.38 -2.12 27.12
C VAL A 250 3.39 -3.25 26.97
N ALA A 251 3.87 -3.77 28.09
CA ALA A 251 4.93 -4.78 28.13
C ALA A 251 4.42 -6.09 28.74
N GLY A 252 4.43 -7.16 27.95
CA GLY A 252 4.24 -8.51 28.43
C GLY A 252 5.57 -9.23 28.75
N PRO A 253 5.55 -10.47 29.25
CA PRO A 253 6.75 -11.29 29.45
C PRO A 253 7.65 -11.30 28.21
N GLY A 254 8.96 -11.11 28.41
CA GLY A 254 9.95 -11.08 27.32
C GLY A 254 9.99 -9.76 26.56
N ALA A 255 9.59 -8.64 27.16
CA ALA A 255 9.58 -7.30 26.53
C ALA A 255 10.96 -6.77 26.09
N GLY A 256 12.05 -7.32 26.64
CA GLY A 256 13.43 -7.08 26.19
C GLY A 256 13.86 -5.60 26.24
N SER A 257 14.67 -5.21 25.25
CA SER A 257 15.30 -3.87 25.19
C SER A 257 14.33 -2.70 25.07
N LYS A 258 13.09 -2.92 24.68
CA LYS A 258 12.08 -1.84 24.57
C LYS A 258 11.56 -1.39 25.93
N LEU A 259 11.43 -2.33 26.88
CA LEU A 259 11.05 -1.99 28.26
C LEU A 259 12.17 -1.22 28.93
N ALA A 260 13.42 -1.72 28.86
CA ALA A 260 14.58 -1.02 29.39
C ALA A 260 14.76 0.41 28.84
N LYS A 261 14.42 0.64 27.56
CA LYS A 261 14.42 1.98 26.95
C LYS A 261 13.31 2.88 27.43
N ALA A 262 12.21 2.32 27.91
CA ALA A 262 11.09 3.11 28.44
C ALA A 262 11.29 3.50 29.90
N GLU A 263 12.10 2.75 30.62
CA GLU A 263 12.45 2.98 32.04
C GLU A 263 13.65 3.93 32.20
N ALA A 264 14.45 4.16 31.14
CA ALA A 264 15.61 5.04 31.11
C ALA A 264 15.22 6.47 30.71
#